data_31022e376afe8df1eba5c70c2a43ed4f
#
_entry.id   31022e376afe8df1eba5c70c2a43ed4f
#
_cell.length_a   1.000
_cell.length_b   1.000
_cell.length_c   1.000
_cell.angle_alpha   90.00
_cell.angle_beta   90.00
_cell.angle_gamma   90.00
#
_symmetry.space_group_name_H-M   'P 1'
#
loop_
_entity.id
_entity.type
_entity.pdbx_description
1 polymer ?
#
loop_
_entity_poly.entity_id
_entity_poly.type
_entity_poly.pdbx_seq_one_letter_code
_entity_poly.pdbx_strand_id
1 'polypeptide(L)'
;LWQTMFDYFQSKGIHNLIWAWTTQNYNGDANTFNNDADWYPGDKYVDIIGRDLYGYDATKQAQEFKEIQARYPGKLVALAECGTNIDNNTTTDGIDEVWNAGAKWSWFMPWYGDNMPSNDWWKNAFNSKYVITRDQVNLNSSYVEESAVDAVRNMGIGTNFGNCTDAVAMWMNMNSNSVTDFEKAWGQVPTTKPMVDFLKQNGFNSVRIPVTWFQHMKADGTVDEAWMNRIQEIVDYVIDNGMYCILNVHHDTGADSDDVKHWIKADEANYKENKEKFESLWTQIATRFKNYDQHLLFEGYNEMLDASSTWNAPKSASSYKGLNAYAQSFVNAVRATGGNNETRNLIVNTYASACGDDVMSNLTLPADQTEGHLAVEVHTYAPWDWFAQKGKWDASCSQEIKDMFTRLNKHFISKGIPCIIGEYGTNGSKAVSKKSTASEIQAAADQAADIIRQAKTYGVATFYWMAIFEGEDRNVPEWTLPTVAEAMQKAYNE
;
A
#
# COMPACT_ATOMS: atom_id res chain seq x y z
N LEU A 1 -8.26 14.72 36.58
CA LEU A 1 -7.71 14.97 35.26
C LEU A 1 -7.99 13.81 34.30
N TRP A 2 -7.62 12.55 34.60
CA TRP A 2 -7.80 11.39 33.74
C TRP A 2 -9.26 11.20 33.30
N GLN A 3 -10.19 11.13 34.27
CA GLN A 3 -11.63 11.01 33.98
C GLN A 3 -12.14 12.16 33.12
N THR A 4 -11.70 13.40 33.40
CA THR A 4 -12.09 14.58 32.62
C THR A 4 -11.61 14.47 31.16
N MET A 5 -10.39 13.99 30.95
CA MET A 5 -9.85 13.76 29.60
C MET A 5 -10.65 12.68 28.86
N PHE A 6 -10.90 11.55 29.51
CA PHE A 6 -11.69 10.46 28.95
C PHE A 6 -13.09 10.95 28.51
N ASP A 7 -13.83 11.59 29.43
CA ASP A 7 -15.18 12.09 29.15
C ASP A 7 -15.15 13.17 28.07
N TYR A 8 -14.13 14.02 28.02
CA TYR A 8 -13.97 15.02 26.98
C TYR A 8 -13.78 14.38 25.59
N PHE A 9 -12.90 13.39 25.43
CA PHE A 9 -12.70 12.70 24.16
C PHE A 9 -13.99 11.96 23.72
N GLN A 10 -14.67 11.29 24.66
CA GLN A 10 -15.96 10.65 24.38
C GLN A 10 -16.99 11.69 23.88
N SER A 11 -17.04 12.87 24.50
CA SER A 11 -17.96 13.95 24.08
C SER A 11 -17.67 14.52 22.68
N LYS A 12 -16.45 14.27 22.16
CA LYS A 12 -16.02 14.66 20.81
C LYS A 12 -16.17 13.54 19.79
N GLY A 13 -16.76 12.41 20.16
CA GLY A 13 -16.91 11.26 19.28
C GLY A 13 -15.62 10.45 19.06
N ILE A 14 -14.60 10.68 19.88
CA ILE A 14 -13.33 9.94 19.80
C ILE A 14 -13.44 8.72 20.73
N HIS A 15 -13.72 7.56 20.13
CA HIS A 15 -13.98 6.31 20.85
C HIS A 15 -12.92 5.21 20.56
N ASN A 16 -11.89 5.53 19.79
CA ASN A 16 -10.86 4.58 19.33
C ASN A 16 -9.53 4.67 20.11
N LEU A 17 -9.54 5.29 21.29
CA LEU A 17 -8.37 5.35 22.16
C LEU A 17 -8.38 4.17 23.14
N ILE A 18 -7.20 3.55 23.33
CA ILE A 18 -6.94 2.57 24.38
C ILE A 18 -6.27 3.29 25.54
N TRP A 19 -6.85 3.20 26.73
CA TRP A 19 -6.41 3.92 27.91
C TRP A 19 -5.53 3.03 28.79
N ALA A 20 -4.21 3.21 28.70
CA ALA A 20 -3.24 2.49 29.52
C ALA A 20 -2.83 3.34 30.73
N TRP A 21 -3.17 2.87 31.92
CA TRP A 21 -2.77 3.49 33.17
C TRP A 21 -1.51 2.82 33.71
N THR A 22 -0.39 3.55 33.73
CA THR A 22 0.92 3.03 34.13
C THR A 22 1.20 3.28 35.60
N THR A 23 1.74 2.26 36.26
CA THR A 23 2.09 2.28 37.67
C THR A 23 3.59 2.08 37.87
N GLN A 24 4.18 2.80 38.81
CA GLN A 24 5.55 2.59 39.22
C GLN A 24 5.64 1.96 40.64
N ASN A 25 4.76 2.38 41.53
CA ASN A 25 4.81 1.93 42.93
C ASN A 25 3.39 1.81 43.53
N TYR A 26 2.67 0.77 43.15
CA TYR A 26 1.31 0.56 43.65
C TYR A 26 1.24 -0.02 45.07
N ASN A 27 2.35 -0.47 45.64
CA ASN A 27 2.44 -0.96 47.02
C ASN A 27 2.89 0.10 48.02
N GLY A 28 3.07 1.32 47.62
CA GLY A 28 3.45 2.51 48.35
C GLY A 28 4.16 2.35 49.70
N ASP A 29 5.32 2.95 49.86
CA ASP A 29 5.86 3.23 51.17
C ASP A 29 4.94 4.27 51.84
N ALA A 30 4.51 4.00 53.08
CA ALA A 30 3.58 4.86 53.83
C ALA A 30 4.03 6.32 54.01
N ASN A 31 5.25 6.62 53.59
CA ASN A 31 5.85 7.96 53.69
C ASN A 31 5.95 8.71 52.36
N THR A 32 5.43 8.15 51.27
CA THR A 32 5.55 8.74 49.97
C THR A 32 4.18 8.92 49.31
N PHE A 33 4.01 9.99 48.56
CA PHE A 33 2.86 10.25 47.72
C PHE A 33 2.70 9.23 46.56
N ASN A 34 3.31 8.05 46.66
CA ASN A 34 3.57 7.13 45.58
C ASN A 34 2.75 5.83 45.67
N ASN A 35 1.59 5.88 46.35
CA ASN A 35 0.65 4.77 46.22
C ASN A 35 -0.20 4.94 44.98
N ASP A 36 0.22 4.37 43.86
CA ASP A 36 -0.46 4.49 42.57
C ASP A 36 -1.93 4.03 42.68
N ALA A 37 -2.24 3.11 43.58
CA ALA A 37 -3.62 2.65 43.79
C ALA A 37 -4.61 3.77 44.20
N ASP A 38 -4.11 4.78 44.89
CA ASP A 38 -4.91 5.94 45.32
C ASP A 38 -5.28 6.86 44.14
N TRP A 39 -4.55 6.74 43.05
CA TRP A 39 -4.72 7.53 41.83
C TRP A 39 -5.43 6.76 40.72
N TYR A 40 -5.83 5.51 40.98
CA TYR A 40 -6.52 4.72 39.96
C TYR A 40 -7.86 5.35 39.59
N PRO A 41 -8.07 5.70 38.32
CA PRO A 41 -9.24 6.45 37.90
C PRO A 41 -10.52 5.62 37.88
N GLY A 42 -10.42 4.31 38.03
CA GLY A 42 -11.53 3.37 38.03
C GLY A 42 -11.67 2.56 36.73
N ASP A 43 -12.25 1.37 36.83
CA ASP A 43 -12.32 0.37 35.78
C ASP A 43 -12.96 0.88 34.48
N LYS A 44 -13.91 1.80 34.58
CA LYS A 44 -14.57 2.40 33.40
C LYS A 44 -13.61 3.20 32.53
N TYR A 45 -12.53 3.72 33.11
CA TYR A 45 -11.64 4.71 32.47
C TYR A 45 -10.29 4.13 32.09
N VAL A 46 -10.08 2.83 32.26
CA VAL A 46 -8.80 2.17 32.00
C VAL A 46 -9.03 0.85 31.29
N ASP A 47 -8.32 0.64 30.21
CA ASP A 47 -8.34 -0.61 29.43
C ASP A 47 -7.18 -1.53 29.82
N ILE A 48 -6.00 -0.97 30.03
CA ILE A 48 -4.76 -1.69 30.29
C ILE A 48 -4.06 -1.12 31.54
N ILE A 49 -3.55 -2.01 32.38
CA ILE A 49 -2.65 -1.64 33.48
C ILE A 49 -1.22 -1.81 33.01
N GLY A 50 -0.47 -0.74 32.95
CA GLY A 50 0.94 -0.71 32.65
C GLY A 50 1.82 -0.78 33.91
N ARG A 51 3.01 -1.34 33.81
CA ARG A 51 4.01 -1.40 34.87
C ARG A 51 5.39 -1.06 34.33
N ASP A 52 6.14 -0.20 35.04
CA ASP A 52 7.50 0.17 34.70
C ASP A 52 8.46 -0.62 35.58
N LEU A 53 9.33 -1.42 34.96
CA LEU A 53 10.29 -2.28 35.66
C LEU A 53 11.69 -2.21 35.01
N TYR A 54 12.67 -1.70 35.72
CA TYR A 54 14.05 -1.59 35.25
C TYR A 54 14.99 -2.49 36.03
N GLY A 55 15.69 -3.40 35.35
CA GLY A 55 16.64 -4.31 35.95
C GLY A 55 16.01 -5.42 36.80
N TYR A 56 14.75 -5.74 36.56
CA TYR A 56 14.06 -6.81 37.26
C TYR A 56 14.31 -8.15 36.59
N ASP A 57 14.67 -9.15 37.42
CA ASP A 57 14.74 -10.54 36.98
C ASP A 57 13.35 -11.14 36.73
N ALA A 58 13.30 -12.28 36.05
CA ALA A 58 12.07 -12.95 35.67
C ALA A 58 11.19 -13.31 36.89
N THR A 59 11.78 -13.67 38.01
CA THR A 59 11.05 -14.02 39.26
C THR A 59 10.32 -12.83 39.83
N LYS A 60 10.99 -11.68 39.91
CA LYS A 60 10.40 -10.43 40.40
C LYS A 60 9.31 -9.94 39.44
N GLN A 61 9.57 -10.00 38.14
CA GLN A 61 8.54 -9.64 37.13
C GLN A 61 7.29 -10.51 37.25
N ALA A 62 7.45 -11.81 37.48
CA ALA A 62 6.33 -12.74 37.71
C ALA A 62 5.54 -12.42 38.98
N GLN A 63 6.23 -12.01 40.05
CA GLN A 63 5.58 -11.55 41.28
C GLN A 63 4.76 -10.28 41.05
N GLU A 64 5.36 -9.24 40.46
CA GLU A 64 4.71 -7.97 40.11
C GLU A 64 3.47 -8.20 39.22
N PHE A 65 3.63 -8.99 38.16
CA PHE A 65 2.54 -9.34 37.24
C PHE A 65 1.36 -9.98 37.97
N LYS A 66 1.62 -10.97 38.85
CA LYS A 66 0.59 -11.67 39.64
C LYS A 66 -0.13 -10.75 40.61
N GLU A 67 0.59 -9.85 41.26
CA GLU A 67 0.04 -8.88 42.21
C GLU A 67 -0.87 -7.87 41.49
N ILE A 68 -0.48 -7.40 40.33
CA ILE A 68 -1.29 -6.49 39.48
C ILE A 68 -2.56 -7.19 39.02
N GLN A 69 -2.47 -8.43 38.50
CA GLN A 69 -3.64 -9.21 38.11
C GLN A 69 -4.63 -9.44 39.25
N ALA A 70 -4.13 -9.68 40.44
CA ALA A 70 -4.98 -9.87 41.61
C ALA A 70 -5.69 -8.58 42.03
N ARG A 71 -5.04 -7.43 41.85
CA ARG A 71 -5.58 -6.11 42.22
C ARG A 71 -6.59 -5.60 41.17
N TYR A 72 -6.33 -5.83 39.89
CA TYR A 72 -7.14 -5.36 38.77
C TYR A 72 -7.68 -6.52 37.91
N PRO A 73 -8.57 -7.35 38.47
CA PRO A 73 -9.06 -8.53 37.77
C PRO A 73 -9.80 -8.15 36.48
N GLY A 74 -9.50 -8.88 35.41
CA GLY A 74 -10.14 -8.67 34.10
C GLY A 74 -9.48 -7.58 33.24
N LYS A 75 -8.42 -6.91 33.72
CA LYS A 75 -7.64 -5.99 32.90
C LYS A 75 -6.46 -6.69 32.23
N LEU A 76 -6.12 -6.25 31.02
CA LEU A 76 -4.85 -6.60 30.42
C LEU A 76 -3.71 -5.93 31.19
N VAL A 77 -2.61 -6.64 31.33
CA VAL A 77 -1.44 -6.15 32.05
C VAL A 77 -0.24 -6.09 31.11
N ALA A 78 0.44 -4.95 31.08
CA ALA A 78 1.53 -4.68 30.16
C ALA A 78 2.79 -4.23 30.90
N LEU A 79 3.97 -4.54 30.33
CA LEU A 79 5.25 -3.99 30.75
C LEU A 79 5.46 -2.68 30.00
N ALA A 80 4.91 -1.59 30.55
CA ALA A 80 4.83 -0.29 29.89
C ALA A 80 6.19 0.37 29.70
N GLU A 81 7.12 0.12 30.62
CA GLU A 81 8.52 0.45 30.45
C GLU A 81 9.41 -0.66 31.04
N CYS A 82 10.51 -0.95 30.36
CA CYS A 82 11.52 -1.87 30.88
C CYS A 82 12.92 -1.54 30.34
N GLY A 83 13.92 -2.19 30.89
CA GLY A 83 15.29 -1.99 30.43
C GLY A 83 16.33 -2.18 31.54
N THR A 84 17.48 -1.53 31.39
CA THR A 84 18.58 -1.55 32.34
C THR A 84 18.33 -0.54 33.45
N ASN A 85 18.48 -0.99 34.70
CA ASN A 85 18.60 -0.10 35.83
C ASN A 85 20.05 0.43 35.88
N ILE A 86 20.24 1.71 35.62
CA ILE A 86 21.55 2.34 35.49
C ILE A 86 22.27 2.48 36.84
N ASP A 87 21.53 2.54 37.93
CA ASP A 87 22.11 2.73 39.29
C ASP A 87 22.90 1.51 39.75
N ASN A 88 22.47 0.32 39.36
CA ASN A 88 23.09 -0.96 39.73
C ASN A 88 23.57 -1.79 38.54
N ASN A 89 23.46 -1.26 37.35
CA ASN A 89 23.83 -1.91 36.08
C ASN A 89 23.21 -3.30 35.88
N THR A 90 21.95 -3.46 36.26
CA THR A 90 21.19 -4.70 36.04
C THR A 90 20.22 -4.50 34.86
N THR A 91 20.21 -5.43 33.92
CA THR A 91 19.27 -5.43 32.78
C THR A 91 18.11 -6.36 33.10
N THR A 92 16.91 -6.00 32.61
CA THR A 92 15.74 -6.90 32.65
C THR A 92 16.06 -8.22 31.98
N ASP A 93 15.54 -9.34 32.52
CA ASP A 93 15.69 -10.66 31.94
C ASP A 93 14.98 -10.75 30.54
N GLY A 94 15.37 -11.74 29.77
CA GLY A 94 14.82 -11.98 28.42
C GLY A 94 13.34 -12.38 28.46
N ILE A 95 12.65 -12.13 27.37
CA ILE A 95 11.20 -12.35 27.28
C ILE A 95 10.81 -13.82 27.53
N ASP A 96 11.59 -14.78 27.05
CA ASP A 96 11.31 -16.20 27.27
C ASP A 96 11.41 -16.60 28.74
N GLU A 97 12.40 -16.08 29.46
CA GLU A 97 12.59 -16.31 30.89
C GLU A 97 11.45 -15.71 31.69
N VAL A 98 11.08 -14.47 31.36
CA VAL A 98 9.99 -13.74 32.03
C VAL A 98 8.64 -14.43 31.79
N TRP A 99 8.37 -14.84 30.56
CA TRP A 99 7.14 -15.58 30.22
C TRP A 99 7.05 -16.94 30.93
N ASN A 100 8.17 -17.69 30.94
CA ASN A 100 8.23 -19.00 31.60
C ASN A 100 8.11 -18.91 33.12
N ALA A 101 8.57 -17.80 33.74
CA ALA A 101 8.37 -17.51 35.16
C ALA A 101 6.91 -17.15 35.51
N GLY A 102 6.08 -16.81 34.51
CA GLY A 102 4.66 -16.56 34.69
C GLY A 102 4.20 -15.12 34.44
N ALA A 103 5.10 -14.19 34.14
CA ALA A 103 4.73 -12.85 33.73
C ALA A 103 4.39 -12.80 32.23
N LYS A 104 3.10 -12.90 31.93
CA LYS A 104 2.58 -12.92 30.56
C LYS A 104 2.10 -11.52 30.16
N TRP A 105 3.07 -10.60 30.04
CA TRP A 105 2.80 -9.23 29.64
C TRP A 105 2.12 -9.19 28.26
N SER A 106 1.04 -8.40 28.13
CA SER A 106 0.31 -8.24 26.86
C SER A 106 1.16 -7.57 25.78
N TRP A 107 2.01 -6.66 26.18
CA TRP A 107 3.05 -6.02 25.37
C TRP A 107 4.16 -5.53 26.28
N PHE A 108 5.32 -5.16 25.72
CA PHE A 108 6.46 -4.57 26.43
C PHE A 108 7.06 -3.44 25.61
N MET A 109 7.59 -2.42 26.30
CA MET A 109 8.22 -1.27 25.66
C MET A 109 9.54 -0.95 26.36
N PRO A 110 10.68 -1.41 25.82
CA PRO A 110 11.99 -1.05 26.36
C PRO A 110 12.26 0.44 26.19
N TRP A 111 12.91 1.02 27.24
CA TRP A 111 13.28 2.42 27.24
C TRP A 111 14.51 2.68 26.36
N TYR A 112 14.80 3.93 26.07
CA TYR A 112 15.90 4.38 25.22
C TYR A 112 17.13 4.84 26.01
N GLY A 113 18.23 5.21 25.32
CA GLY A 113 19.45 5.73 25.92
C GLY A 113 20.17 4.71 26.78
N ASP A 114 20.66 5.14 27.91
CA ASP A 114 21.46 4.30 28.84
C ASP A 114 20.64 3.18 29.51
N ASN A 115 19.32 3.30 29.52
CA ASN A 115 18.41 2.29 30.04
C ASN A 115 18.02 1.23 28.96
N MET A 116 18.45 1.38 27.72
CA MET A 116 18.10 0.46 26.63
C MET A 116 18.73 -0.92 26.89
N PRO A 117 17.98 -2.03 26.71
CA PRO A 117 18.55 -3.37 26.71
C PRO A 117 19.57 -3.55 25.59
N SER A 118 20.47 -4.54 25.76
CA SER A 118 21.50 -4.84 24.77
C SER A 118 20.93 -5.31 23.43
N ASN A 119 21.72 -5.19 22.36
CA ASN A 119 21.35 -5.72 21.04
C ASN A 119 21.03 -7.22 21.06
N ASP A 120 21.68 -7.99 21.91
CA ASP A 120 21.41 -9.43 22.03
C ASP A 120 20.07 -9.69 22.75
N TRP A 121 19.70 -8.87 23.72
CA TRP A 121 18.35 -8.91 24.29
C TRP A 121 17.27 -8.70 23.23
N TRP A 122 17.44 -7.67 22.37
CA TRP A 122 16.53 -7.40 21.29
C TRP A 122 16.43 -8.54 20.27
N LYS A 123 17.57 -9.11 19.85
CA LYS A 123 17.58 -10.27 18.95
C LYS A 123 16.83 -11.45 19.54
N ASN A 124 17.03 -11.72 20.84
CA ASN A 124 16.35 -12.79 21.54
C ASN A 124 14.85 -12.52 21.65
N ALA A 125 14.44 -11.27 21.94
CA ALA A 125 13.04 -10.88 21.99
C ALA A 125 12.35 -11.09 20.63
N PHE A 126 12.94 -10.63 19.52
CA PHE A 126 12.35 -10.81 18.18
C PHE A 126 12.34 -12.27 17.69
N ASN A 127 13.20 -13.14 18.23
CA ASN A 127 13.20 -14.57 17.91
C ASN A 127 12.37 -15.40 18.91
N SER A 128 11.79 -14.79 19.92
CA SER A 128 10.96 -15.47 20.90
C SER A 128 9.65 -15.95 20.30
N LYS A 129 9.26 -17.19 20.58
CA LYS A 129 7.94 -17.72 20.18
C LYS A 129 6.76 -17.09 20.93
N TYR A 130 7.05 -16.30 21.98
CA TYR A 130 6.04 -15.60 22.78
C TYR A 130 5.86 -14.14 22.36
N VAL A 131 6.71 -13.63 21.46
CA VAL A 131 6.61 -12.29 20.92
C VAL A 131 5.94 -12.37 19.55
N ILE A 132 4.90 -11.60 19.40
CA ILE A 132 4.22 -11.40 18.12
C ILE A 132 4.63 -10.03 17.62
N THR A 133 5.32 -10.00 16.49
CA THR A 133 5.71 -8.74 15.84
C THR A 133 4.60 -8.23 14.93
N ARG A 134 4.67 -6.97 14.51
CA ARG A 134 3.62 -6.32 13.71
C ARG A 134 3.26 -7.11 12.44
N ASP A 135 4.26 -7.68 11.77
CA ASP A 135 4.09 -8.49 10.58
C ASP A 135 3.38 -9.84 10.83
N GLN A 136 3.33 -10.28 12.08
CA GLN A 136 2.65 -11.50 12.51
C GLN A 136 1.24 -11.24 13.07
N VAL A 137 0.94 -9.97 13.40
CA VAL A 137 -0.40 -9.59 13.89
C VAL A 137 -1.27 -9.27 12.68
N ASN A 138 -2.27 -10.10 12.44
CA ASN A 138 -3.38 -9.69 11.60
C ASN A 138 -4.22 -8.67 12.39
N LEU A 139 -3.87 -7.39 12.27
CA LEU A 139 -4.65 -6.29 12.86
C LEU A 139 -6.02 -6.16 12.21
N ASN A 140 -6.22 -6.80 11.08
CA ASN A 140 -7.45 -6.86 10.35
C ASN A 140 -8.22 -8.14 10.67
N SER A 141 -8.59 -8.34 11.95
CA SER A 141 -9.62 -9.32 12.32
C SER A 141 -11.00 -8.98 11.72
N SER A 142 -11.06 -7.96 10.90
CA SER A 142 -12.18 -7.51 10.09
C SER A 142 -11.89 -7.57 8.60
N TYR A 143 -11.00 -8.49 8.12
CA TYR A 143 -10.99 -8.76 6.69
C TYR A 143 -12.41 -9.11 6.27
N VAL A 144 -13.01 -8.21 5.54
CA VAL A 144 -14.32 -8.41 4.93
C VAL A 144 -14.02 -8.83 3.50
N GLU A 145 -14.40 -10.04 3.17
CA GLU A 145 -14.33 -10.46 1.77
C GLU A 145 -15.15 -9.49 0.93
N GLU A 146 -14.51 -8.85 -0.01
CA GLU A 146 -15.11 -7.86 -0.89
C GLU A 146 -14.90 -8.27 -2.35
N SER A 147 -15.97 -8.36 -3.11
CA SER A 147 -15.87 -8.70 -4.52
C SER A 147 -15.07 -7.64 -5.30
N ALA A 148 -14.43 -8.03 -6.41
CA ALA A 148 -13.72 -7.08 -7.26
C ALA A 148 -14.67 -6.00 -7.81
N VAL A 149 -15.96 -6.32 -8.02
CA VAL A 149 -16.97 -5.35 -8.46
C VAL A 149 -17.20 -4.28 -7.39
N ASP A 150 -17.32 -4.67 -6.12
CA ASP A 150 -17.56 -3.73 -5.03
C ASP A 150 -16.30 -2.93 -4.72
N ALA A 151 -15.12 -3.57 -4.69
CA ALA A 151 -13.84 -2.90 -4.50
C ALA A 151 -13.61 -1.80 -5.55
N VAL A 152 -13.81 -2.12 -6.84
CA VAL A 152 -13.66 -1.15 -7.93
C VAL A 152 -14.63 0.03 -7.80
N ARG A 153 -15.87 -0.21 -7.38
CA ARG A 153 -16.82 0.88 -7.12
C ARG A 153 -16.42 1.75 -5.94
N ASN A 154 -15.89 1.13 -4.90
CA ASN A 154 -15.51 1.81 -3.66
C ASN A 154 -14.17 2.58 -3.79
N MET A 155 -13.32 2.23 -4.74
CA MET A 155 -12.07 2.96 -5.03
C MET A 155 -12.31 4.41 -5.42
N GLY A 156 -13.39 4.71 -6.13
CA GLY A 156 -13.72 6.08 -6.54
C GLY A 156 -12.68 6.69 -7.47
N ILE A 157 -12.21 7.89 -7.13
CA ILE A 157 -11.12 8.56 -7.84
C ILE A 157 -9.78 8.33 -7.15
N GLY A 158 -8.76 8.06 -7.94
CA GLY A 158 -7.41 7.83 -7.49
C GLY A 158 -6.35 8.60 -8.26
N THR A 159 -5.12 8.46 -7.82
CA THR A 159 -3.93 8.97 -8.51
C THR A 159 -2.79 7.99 -8.39
N ASN A 160 -1.81 8.11 -9.30
CA ASN A 160 -0.57 7.35 -9.26
C ASN A 160 0.51 8.13 -8.51
N PHE A 161 1.31 7.44 -7.68
CA PHE A 161 2.60 7.94 -7.23
C PHE A 161 3.71 7.58 -8.23
N GLY A 162 3.48 7.94 -9.50
CA GLY A 162 4.39 7.62 -10.60
C GLY A 162 5.71 8.40 -10.57
N ASN A 163 6.67 7.90 -11.36
CA ASN A 163 8.05 8.39 -11.47
C ASN A 163 8.82 8.38 -10.13
N CYS A 164 8.44 7.52 -9.22
CA CYS A 164 9.00 7.40 -7.88
C CYS A 164 9.53 5.98 -7.66
N THR A 165 8.74 5.08 -7.11
CA THR A 165 9.13 3.67 -6.90
C THR A 165 9.19 2.84 -8.19
N ASP A 166 8.65 3.36 -9.28
CA ASP A 166 8.76 2.80 -10.62
C ASP A 166 10.01 3.26 -11.39
N ALA A 167 10.76 4.25 -10.89
CA ALA A 167 11.91 4.79 -11.60
C ALA A 167 12.99 3.74 -11.89
N VAL A 168 13.38 3.63 -13.17
CA VAL A 168 14.50 2.79 -13.60
C VAL A 168 15.79 3.59 -13.61
N ALA A 169 16.74 3.23 -12.78
CA ALA A 169 18.00 3.97 -12.57
C ALA A 169 19.22 3.05 -12.72
N MET A 170 19.52 2.64 -13.96
CA MET A 170 20.61 1.69 -14.26
C MET A 170 22.00 2.20 -13.88
N TRP A 171 22.16 3.51 -13.63
CA TRP A 171 23.40 4.13 -13.11
C TRP A 171 23.56 4.02 -11.59
N MET A 172 22.56 3.51 -10.90
CA MET A 172 22.56 3.30 -9.44
C MET A 172 22.70 1.82 -9.10
N ASN A 173 23.12 1.54 -7.86
CA ASN A 173 23.12 0.18 -7.31
C ASN A 173 22.82 0.19 -5.82
N MET A 174 22.24 -0.89 -5.32
CA MET A 174 21.79 -1.04 -3.93
C MET A 174 22.92 -1.03 -2.88
N ASN A 175 24.19 -1.19 -3.29
CA ASN A 175 25.31 -1.13 -2.36
C ASN A 175 25.78 0.31 -2.06
N SER A 176 25.46 1.25 -2.94
CA SER A 176 25.96 2.63 -2.91
C SER A 176 24.86 3.67 -2.74
N ASN A 177 23.62 3.33 -3.05
CA ASN A 177 22.48 4.21 -3.05
C ASN A 177 21.43 3.73 -2.05
N SER A 178 20.78 4.66 -1.37
CA SER A 178 19.63 4.36 -0.50
C SER A 178 18.38 4.10 -1.34
N VAL A 179 17.39 3.43 -0.76
CA VAL A 179 16.09 3.19 -1.41
C VAL A 179 15.42 4.51 -1.84
N THR A 180 15.56 5.57 -1.05
CA THR A 180 15.01 6.90 -1.37
C THR A 180 15.78 7.64 -2.46
N ASP A 181 17.01 7.24 -2.80
CA ASP A 181 17.72 7.78 -3.96
C ASP A 181 17.10 7.26 -5.26
N PHE A 182 16.66 6.00 -5.28
CA PHE A 182 15.93 5.46 -6.42
C PHE A 182 14.59 6.18 -6.62
N GLU A 183 13.84 6.46 -5.54
CA GLU A 183 12.60 7.25 -5.63
C GLU A 183 12.78 8.63 -6.26
N LYS A 184 13.98 9.24 -6.12
CA LYS A 184 14.32 10.56 -6.67
C LYS A 184 14.85 10.52 -8.09
N ALA A 185 15.14 9.34 -8.62
CA ALA A 185 15.89 9.19 -9.88
C ALA A 185 15.22 9.86 -11.09
N TRP A 186 13.89 9.96 -11.08
CA TRP A 186 13.10 10.61 -12.14
C TRP A 186 12.46 11.93 -11.69
N GLY A 187 13.07 12.60 -10.69
CA GLY A 187 12.71 13.96 -10.30
C GLY A 187 11.52 14.07 -9.33
N GLN A 188 11.09 12.96 -8.75
CA GLN A 188 10.12 12.99 -7.66
C GLN A 188 10.83 13.13 -6.31
N VAL A 189 10.06 13.37 -5.26
CA VAL A 189 10.51 13.31 -3.87
C VAL A 189 10.06 12.01 -3.23
N PRO A 190 10.77 11.50 -2.22
CA PRO A 190 10.36 10.27 -1.54
C PRO A 190 8.95 10.38 -0.98
N THR A 191 8.16 9.33 -1.16
CA THR A 191 6.77 9.29 -0.70
C THR A 191 6.70 9.32 0.83
N THR A 192 5.84 10.16 1.37
CA THR A 192 5.63 10.32 2.82
C THR A 192 4.15 10.20 3.20
N LYS A 193 3.89 9.88 4.46
CA LYS A 193 2.51 9.80 4.98
C LYS A 193 1.68 11.08 4.77
N PRO A 194 2.21 12.30 5.01
CA PRO A 194 1.46 13.54 4.75
C PRO A 194 0.94 13.69 3.31
N MET A 195 1.63 13.10 2.32
CA MET A 195 1.16 13.10 0.93
C MET A 195 -0.13 12.30 0.77
N VAL A 196 -0.19 11.13 1.40
CA VAL A 196 -1.40 10.28 1.39
C VAL A 196 -2.53 10.91 2.21
N ASP A 197 -2.20 11.47 3.38
CA ASP A 197 -3.15 12.20 4.22
C ASP A 197 -3.80 13.37 3.42
N PHE A 198 -3.01 14.09 2.64
CA PHE A 198 -3.49 15.16 1.77
C PHE A 198 -4.47 14.65 0.70
N LEU A 199 -4.16 13.54 0.03
CA LEU A 199 -5.08 12.93 -0.94
C LEU A 199 -6.42 12.56 -0.29
N LYS A 200 -6.36 11.89 0.88
CA LYS A 200 -7.57 11.51 1.62
C LYS A 200 -8.42 12.71 2.02
N GLN A 201 -7.79 13.76 2.57
CA GLN A 201 -8.47 15.00 2.97
C GLN A 201 -9.14 15.72 1.80
N ASN A 202 -8.62 15.51 0.60
CA ASN A 202 -9.14 16.09 -0.64
C ASN A 202 -10.07 15.13 -1.41
N GLY A 203 -10.60 14.08 -0.77
CA GLY A 203 -11.64 13.23 -1.33
C GLY A 203 -11.16 12.16 -2.31
N PHE A 204 -9.85 11.90 -2.41
CA PHE A 204 -9.30 10.75 -3.12
C PHE A 204 -9.41 9.53 -2.23
N ASN A 205 -9.86 8.41 -2.77
CA ASN A 205 -10.09 7.20 -2.00
C ASN A 205 -9.18 6.04 -2.40
N SER A 206 -8.33 6.24 -3.39
CA SER A 206 -7.41 5.20 -3.86
C SER A 206 -6.07 5.76 -4.37
N VAL A 207 -5.02 4.95 -4.23
CA VAL A 207 -3.68 5.24 -4.73
C VAL A 207 -3.14 4.01 -5.45
N ARG A 208 -2.61 4.21 -6.66
CA ARG A 208 -1.81 3.19 -7.34
C ARG A 208 -0.34 3.48 -7.11
N ILE A 209 0.39 2.48 -6.62
CA ILE A 209 1.82 2.54 -6.32
C ILE A 209 2.53 1.71 -7.38
N PRO A 210 3.05 2.33 -8.45
CA PRO A 210 3.84 1.64 -9.45
C PRO A 210 5.22 1.30 -8.89
N VAL A 211 5.66 0.04 -9.03
CA VAL A 211 6.93 -0.44 -8.48
C VAL A 211 7.73 -1.22 -9.50
N THR A 212 8.97 -0.83 -9.72
CA THR A 212 9.95 -1.59 -10.49
C THR A 212 10.78 -2.46 -9.55
N TRP A 213 10.87 -3.75 -9.85
CA TRP A 213 11.50 -4.73 -8.96
C TRP A 213 12.87 -5.21 -9.44
N PHE A 214 13.09 -5.35 -10.76
CA PHE A 214 14.24 -6.08 -11.31
C PHE A 214 15.59 -5.51 -10.86
N GLN A 215 15.72 -4.19 -10.71
CA GLN A 215 16.96 -3.55 -10.24
C GLN A 215 17.18 -3.68 -8.73
N HIS A 216 16.17 -4.16 -8.01
CA HIS A 216 16.18 -4.41 -6.56
C HIS A 216 16.13 -5.91 -6.22
N MET A 217 16.41 -6.77 -7.22
CA MET A 217 16.50 -8.21 -7.04
C MET A 217 17.97 -8.64 -7.05
N LYS A 218 18.32 -9.55 -6.15
CA LYS A 218 19.62 -10.23 -6.13
C LYS A 218 19.73 -11.24 -7.29
N ALA A 219 20.94 -11.74 -7.52
CA ALA A 219 21.18 -12.70 -8.59
C ALA A 219 20.38 -14.01 -8.44
N ASP A 220 19.98 -14.37 -7.23
CA ASP A 220 19.14 -15.54 -6.94
C ASP A 220 17.63 -15.26 -7.07
N GLY A 221 17.25 -14.06 -7.48
CA GLY A 221 15.87 -13.62 -7.60
C GLY A 221 15.21 -13.11 -6.32
N THR A 222 15.96 -13.09 -5.20
CA THR A 222 15.45 -12.54 -3.94
C THR A 222 15.36 -11.02 -4.02
N VAL A 223 14.22 -10.46 -3.68
CA VAL A 223 14.04 -8.99 -3.56
C VAL A 223 14.86 -8.47 -2.39
N ASP A 224 15.51 -7.32 -2.57
CA ASP A 224 16.24 -6.65 -1.51
C ASP A 224 15.29 -6.27 -0.37
N GLU A 225 15.68 -6.61 0.87
CA GLU A 225 14.83 -6.43 2.04
C GLU A 225 14.57 -4.94 2.35
N ALA A 226 15.55 -4.07 2.12
CA ALA A 226 15.35 -2.63 2.32
C ALA A 226 14.35 -2.04 1.33
N TRP A 227 14.36 -2.53 0.08
CA TRP A 227 13.36 -2.15 -0.92
C TRP A 227 11.98 -2.66 -0.55
N MET A 228 11.86 -3.94 -0.20
CA MET A 228 10.58 -4.52 0.23
C MET A 228 9.99 -3.79 1.44
N ASN A 229 10.83 -3.45 2.44
CA ASN A 229 10.41 -2.68 3.62
C ASN A 229 9.95 -1.27 3.24
N ARG A 230 10.63 -0.62 2.28
CA ARG A 230 10.23 0.71 1.81
C ARG A 230 8.88 0.68 1.08
N ILE A 231 8.67 -0.32 0.22
CA ILE A 231 7.38 -0.49 -0.46
C ILE A 231 6.27 -0.76 0.57
N GLN A 232 6.55 -1.59 1.56
CA GLN A 232 5.59 -1.84 2.65
C GLN A 232 5.24 -0.56 3.40
N GLU A 233 6.22 0.27 3.74
CA GLU A 233 6.00 1.54 4.42
C GLU A 233 5.06 2.46 3.62
N ILE A 234 5.23 2.54 2.29
CA ILE A 234 4.36 3.36 1.43
C ILE A 234 2.94 2.77 1.35
N VAL A 235 2.82 1.45 1.23
CA VAL A 235 1.52 0.76 1.27
C VAL A 235 0.82 1.01 2.60
N ASP A 236 1.55 0.94 3.73
CA ASP A 236 1.02 1.23 5.07
C ASP A 236 0.42 2.63 5.15
N TYR A 237 1.05 3.65 4.56
CA TYR A 237 0.49 5.01 4.54
C TYR A 237 -0.90 5.06 3.89
N VAL A 238 -1.13 4.26 2.84
CA VAL A 238 -2.41 4.21 2.13
C VAL A 238 -3.45 3.44 2.94
N ILE A 239 -3.09 2.25 3.42
CA ILE A 239 -3.99 1.36 4.17
C ILE A 239 -4.39 1.98 5.52
N ASP A 240 -3.44 2.60 6.24
CA ASP A 240 -3.70 3.29 7.52
C ASP A 240 -4.67 4.49 7.37
N ASN A 241 -4.79 5.04 6.17
CA ASN A 241 -5.79 6.06 5.83
C ASN A 241 -7.15 5.48 5.42
N GLY A 242 -7.33 4.14 5.45
CA GLY A 242 -8.53 3.47 4.97
C GLY A 242 -8.81 3.73 3.49
N MET A 243 -7.76 3.80 2.68
CA MET A 243 -7.81 3.99 1.24
C MET A 243 -7.47 2.70 0.52
N TYR A 244 -7.98 2.54 -0.70
CA TYR A 244 -7.57 1.45 -1.58
C TYR A 244 -6.17 1.68 -2.14
N CYS A 245 -5.41 0.61 -2.19
CA CYS A 245 -4.03 0.58 -2.69
C CYS A 245 -3.92 -0.46 -3.81
N ILE A 246 -3.42 -0.05 -4.98
CA ILE A 246 -3.00 -0.99 -6.03
C ILE A 246 -1.48 -1.03 -6.02
N LEU A 247 -0.92 -2.23 -5.83
CA LEU A 247 0.52 -2.50 -5.88
C LEU A 247 0.82 -3.39 -7.07
N ASN A 248 1.82 -3.01 -7.90
CA ASN A 248 2.10 -3.71 -9.16
C ASN A 248 3.57 -4.11 -9.37
N VAL A 249 3.79 -4.77 -10.50
CA VAL A 249 5.09 -4.97 -11.17
C VAL A 249 5.11 -4.05 -12.39
N HIS A 250 5.87 -2.94 -12.33
CA HIS A 250 5.74 -1.83 -13.29
C HIS A 250 6.74 -1.91 -14.45
N HIS A 251 7.90 -1.27 -14.36
CA HIS A 251 8.90 -1.27 -15.44
C HIS A 251 9.79 -2.53 -15.49
N ASP A 252 9.35 -3.61 -14.90
CA ASP A 252 9.79 -4.97 -15.26
C ASP A 252 9.27 -5.37 -16.64
N THR A 253 8.24 -4.66 -17.13
CA THR A 253 7.66 -4.69 -18.47
C THR A 253 7.81 -3.32 -19.16
N GLY A 254 7.65 -3.27 -20.47
CA GLY A 254 7.67 -2.03 -21.23
C GLY A 254 8.44 -2.12 -22.54
N ALA A 255 8.64 -0.96 -23.19
CA ALA A 255 9.42 -0.86 -24.42
C ALA A 255 10.92 -0.88 -24.11
N ASP A 256 11.65 -1.77 -24.77
CA ASP A 256 13.12 -1.80 -24.69
C ASP A 256 13.74 -0.52 -25.24
N SER A 257 14.77 -0.04 -24.58
CA SER A 257 15.67 1.01 -25.05
C SER A 257 17.10 0.48 -25.16
N ASP A 258 18.04 1.34 -25.58
CA ASP A 258 19.45 0.95 -25.62
C ASP A 258 19.98 0.64 -24.21
N ASP A 259 19.53 1.39 -23.22
CA ASP A 259 20.02 1.32 -21.83
C ASP A 259 19.22 0.35 -20.96
N VAL A 260 17.96 0.09 -21.28
CA VAL A 260 17.05 -0.74 -20.45
C VAL A 260 16.43 -1.84 -21.29
N LYS A 261 16.59 -3.07 -20.81
CA LYS A 261 15.92 -4.26 -21.34
C LYS A 261 14.98 -4.81 -20.30
N HIS A 262 13.68 -4.77 -20.62
CA HIS A 262 12.64 -5.31 -19.73
C HIS A 262 12.64 -6.84 -19.84
N TRP A 263 12.58 -7.52 -18.70
CA TRP A 263 12.70 -8.96 -18.65
C TRP A 263 11.37 -9.71 -18.84
N ILE A 264 10.24 -9.06 -18.57
CA ILE A 264 8.89 -9.62 -18.78
C ILE A 264 8.36 -9.09 -20.10
N LYS A 265 8.05 -10.00 -21.03
CA LYS A 265 7.52 -9.67 -22.36
C LYS A 265 6.35 -10.56 -22.72
N ALA A 266 5.37 -9.99 -23.41
CA ALA A 266 4.22 -10.71 -23.97
C ALA A 266 4.68 -11.62 -25.12
N ASP A 267 5.25 -12.78 -24.80
CA ASP A 267 5.74 -13.78 -25.73
C ASP A 267 5.83 -15.14 -25.07
N GLU A 268 5.45 -16.23 -25.79
CA GLU A 268 5.50 -17.61 -25.24
C GLU A 268 6.92 -18.05 -24.87
N ALA A 269 7.93 -17.66 -25.64
CA ALA A 269 9.32 -18.05 -25.38
C ALA A 269 9.85 -17.30 -24.14
N ASN A 270 9.57 -15.98 -24.04
CA ASN A 270 9.92 -15.19 -22.87
C ASN A 270 9.24 -15.73 -21.60
N TYR A 271 7.96 -16.04 -21.67
CA TYR A 271 7.25 -16.65 -20.55
C TYR A 271 7.89 -17.97 -20.12
N LYS A 272 8.19 -18.86 -21.05
CA LYS A 272 8.82 -20.14 -20.74
C LYS A 272 10.17 -19.99 -20.03
N GLU A 273 10.94 -18.98 -20.41
CA GLU A 273 12.23 -18.67 -19.80
C GLU A 273 12.10 -18.05 -18.41
N ASN A 274 11.13 -17.16 -18.22
CA ASN A 274 11.04 -16.30 -17.02
C ASN A 274 9.93 -16.69 -16.05
N LYS A 275 9.14 -17.71 -16.33
CA LYS A 275 8.02 -18.16 -15.49
C LYS A 275 8.39 -18.31 -14.03
N GLU A 276 9.42 -19.09 -13.72
CA GLU A 276 9.82 -19.39 -12.35
C GLU A 276 10.26 -18.11 -11.59
N LYS A 277 10.99 -17.23 -12.27
CA LYS A 277 11.41 -15.94 -11.70
C LYS A 277 10.21 -15.05 -11.41
N PHE A 278 9.23 -14.99 -12.32
CA PHE A 278 8.01 -14.19 -12.17
C PHE A 278 7.13 -14.73 -11.03
N GLU A 279 6.92 -16.03 -10.97
CA GLU A 279 6.16 -16.67 -9.89
C GLU A 279 6.86 -16.48 -8.53
N SER A 280 8.21 -16.57 -8.49
CA SER A 280 9.00 -16.28 -7.29
C SER A 280 8.85 -14.84 -6.83
N LEU A 281 8.90 -13.86 -7.74
CA LEU A 281 8.71 -12.46 -7.42
C LEU A 281 7.32 -12.23 -6.79
N TRP A 282 6.26 -12.73 -7.43
CA TRP A 282 4.91 -12.57 -6.91
C TRP A 282 4.68 -13.32 -5.59
N THR A 283 5.32 -14.48 -5.40
CA THR A 283 5.28 -15.21 -4.12
C THR A 283 5.91 -14.38 -3.00
N GLN A 284 7.03 -13.70 -3.25
CA GLN A 284 7.68 -12.83 -2.27
C GLN A 284 6.79 -11.63 -1.92
N ILE A 285 6.26 -10.93 -2.92
CA ILE A 285 5.34 -9.80 -2.72
C ILE A 285 4.10 -10.27 -1.96
N ALA A 286 3.42 -11.28 -2.45
CA ALA A 286 2.18 -11.77 -1.86
C ALA A 286 2.36 -12.29 -0.43
N THR A 287 3.50 -12.92 -0.12
CA THR A 287 3.83 -13.38 1.24
C THR A 287 4.02 -12.22 2.19
N ARG A 288 4.72 -11.15 1.77
CA ARG A 288 4.92 -9.94 2.57
C ARG A 288 3.59 -9.30 2.97
N PHE A 289 2.66 -9.23 2.03
CA PHE A 289 1.40 -8.51 2.21
C PHE A 289 0.18 -9.41 2.48
N LYS A 290 0.36 -10.69 2.77
CA LYS A 290 -0.74 -11.66 2.85
C LYS A 290 -1.79 -11.34 3.92
N ASN A 291 -1.41 -10.63 4.98
CA ASN A 291 -2.29 -10.28 6.09
C ASN A 291 -2.96 -8.90 5.93
N TYR A 292 -2.69 -8.17 4.85
CA TYR A 292 -3.37 -6.90 4.56
C TYR A 292 -4.83 -7.15 4.18
N ASP A 293 -5.69 -6.19 4.50
CA ASP A 293 -7.13 -6.30 4.24
C ASP A 293 -7.50 -6.15 2.76
N GLN A 294 -8.80 -6.09 2.49
CA GLN A 294 -9.37 -6.00 1.15
C GLN A 294 -9.02 -4.71 0.41
N HIS A 295 -8.54 -3.66 1.11
CA HIS A 295 -8.16 -2.40 0.47
C HIS A 295 -6.85 -2.51 -0.31
N LEU A 296 -6.02 -3.55 -0.09
CA LEU A 296 -4.84 -3.81 -0.91
C LEU A 296 -5.18 -4.75 -2.05
N LEU A 297 -5.01 -4.30 -3.29
CA LEU A 297 -5.12 -5.09 -4.50
C LEU A 297 -3.75 -5.28 -5.14
N PHE A 298 -3.55 -6.37 -5.86
CA PHE A 298 -2.36 -6.60 -6.65
C PHE A 298 -2.66 -6.54 -8.14
N GLU A 299 -1.80 -5.85 -8.89
CA GLU A 299 -1.82 -5.78 -10.34
C GLU A 299 -0.62 -6.54 -10.91
N GLY A 300 -0.88 -7.58 -11.69
CA GLY A 300 0.10 -8.58 -12.09
C GLY A 300 1.30 -8.04 -12.85
N TYR A 301 1.10 -7.08 -13.68
CA TYR A 301 2.09 -6.40 -14.53
C TYR A 301 1.49 -5.14 -15.13
N ASN A 302 2.34 -4.15 -15.42
CA ASN A 302 1.95 -2.90 -16.06
C ASN A 302 1.70 -3.09 -17.58
N GLU A 303 2.26 -2.27 -18.41
CA GLU A 303 2.16 -2.23 -19.88
C GLU A 303 3.06 -3.28 -20.52
N MET A 304 2.65 -4.54 -20.54
CA MET A 304 3.45 -5.63 -21.10
C MET A 304 3.44 -5.60 -22.62
N LEU A 305 4.61 -5.37 -23.22
CA LEU A 305 4.84 -5.39 -24.66
C LEU A 305 5.54 -6.69 -25.11
N ASP A 306 5.43 -6.99 -26.40
CA ASP A 306 6.18 -8.11 -26.99
C ASP A 306 7.67 -7.78 -27.23
N ALA A 307 8.41 -8.75 -27.76
CA ALA A 307 9.84 -8.60 -28.03
C ALA A 307 10.15 -7.48 -29.06
N SER A 308 9.18 -7.06 -29.85
CA SER A 308 9.34 -5.94 -30.80
C SER A 308 9.07 -4.57 -30.17
N SER A 309 8.68 -4.55 -28.88
CA SER A 309 8.32 -3.33 -28.14
C SER A 309 7.24 -2.49 -28.83
N THR A 310 6.29 -3.14 -29.52
CA THR A 310 5.22 -2.43 -30.22
C THR A 310 4.10 -2.00 -29.28
N TRP A 311 3.69 -0.75 -29.36
CA TRP A 311 2.52 -0.21 -28.66
C TRP A 311 1.21 -0.50 -29.39
N ASN A 312 1.28 -0.96 -30.65
CA ASN A 312 0.11 -1.38 -31.41
C ASN A 312 -0.26 -2.82 -31.06
N ALA A 313 -1.52 -3.19 -31.32
CA ALA A 313 -1.96 -4.57 -31.20
C ALA A 313 -1.00 -5.53 -31.93
N PRO A 314 -0.42 -6.53 -31.23
CA PRO A 314 0.53 -7.42 -31.85
C PRO A 314 -0.13 -8.33 -32.87
N LYS A 315 0.58 -8.64 -33.94
CA LYS A 315 0.09 -9.55 -34.99
C LYS A 315 0.30 -11.01 -34.64
N SER A 316 1.19 -11.29 -33.69
CA SER A 316 1.56 -12.64 -33.28
C SER A 316 0.60 -13.19 -32.22
N ALA A 317 0.06 -14.37 -32.44
CA ALA A 317 -0.69 -15.11 -31.43
C ALA A 317 0.18 -15.48 -30.20
N SER A 318 1.50 -15.60 -30.39
CA SER A 318 2.47 -15.85 -29.30
C SER A 318 2.44 -14.73 -28.27
N SER A 319 2.26 -13.48 -28.69
CA SER A 319 2.20 -12.32 -27.77
C SER A 319 1.03 -12.44 -26.79
N TYR A 320 -0.16 -12.72 -27.29
CA TYR A 320 -1.34 -12.91 -26.43
C TYR A 320 -1.27 -14.16 -25.56
N LYS A 321 -0.72 -15.26 -26.09
CA LYS A 321 -0.52 -16.47 -25.28
C LYS A 321 0.48 -16.26 -24.15
N GLY A 322 1.58 -15.55 -24.40
CA GLY A 322 2.55 -15.18 -23.40
C GLY A 322 1.93 -14.29 -22.31
N LEU A 323 1.20 -13.24 -22.71
CA LEU A 323 0.47 -12.37 -21.80
C LEU A 323 -0.49 -13.15 -20.89
N ASN A 324 -1.36 -13.97 -21.49
CA ASN A 324 -2.35 -14.76 -20.75
C ASN A 324 -1.70 -15.81 -19.83
N ALA A 325 -0.55 -16.36 -20.23
CA ALA A 325 0.21 -17.28 -19.38
C ALA A 325 0.83 -16.59 -18.17
N TYR A 326 1.37 -15.38 -18.31
CA TYR A 326 1.82 -14.55 -17.19
C TYR A 326 0.66 -14.19 -16.25
N ALA A 327 -0.50 -13.81 -16.79
CA ALA A 327 -1.69 -13.54 -16.00
C ALA A 327 -2.09 -14.76 -15.15
N GLN A 328 -2.10 -15.96 -15.72
CA GLN A 328 -2.41 -17.18 -14.98
C GLN A 328 -1.35 -17.50 -13.89
N SER A 329 -0.05 -17.34 -14.20
CA SER A 329 1.02 -17.53 -13.23
C SER A 329 0.93 -16.57 -12.06
N PHE A 330 0.59 -15.30 -12.32
CA PHE A 330 0.34 -14.30 -11.29
C PHE A 330 -0.75 -14.74 -10.31
N VAL A 331 -1.93 -15.09 -10.81
CA VAL A 331 -3.04 -15.55 -9.98
C VAL A 331 -2.64 -16.77 -9.16
N ASN A 332 -2.03 -17.77 -9.79
CA ASN A 332 -1.59 -19.00 -9.11
C ASN A 332 -0.59 -18.72 -8.00
N ALA A 333 0.43 -17.89 -8.27
CA ALA A 333 1.47 -17.55 -7.29
C ALA A 333 0.89 -16.82 -6.08
N VAL A 334 0.01 -15.85 -6.29
CA VAL A 334 -0.63 -15.10 -5.20
C VAL A 334 -1.53 -16.01 -4.37
N ARG A 335 -2.44 -16.78 -5.00
CA ARG A 335 -3.37 -17.69 -4.30
C ARG A 335 -2.65 -18.75 -3.46
N ALA A 336 -1.52 -19.27 -3.97
CA ALA A 336 -0.72 -20.28 -3.27
C ALA A 336 -0.12 -19.80 -1.94
N THR A 337 -0.03 -18.50 -1.71
CA THR A 337 0.48 -17.96 -0.44
C THR A 337 -0.53 -18.05 0.71
N GLY A 338 -1.81 -18.25 0.43
CA GLY A 338 -2.89 -18.40 1.42
C GLY A 338 -3.21 -17.12 2.20
N GLY A 339 -3.93 -17.26 3.30
CA GLY A 339 -4.40 -16.14 4.12
C GLY A 339 -5.33 -15.23 3.34
N ASN A 340 -5.27 -13.91 3.54
CA ASN A 340 -6.15 -12.97 2.85
C ASN A 340 -5.93 -12.95 1.32
N ASN A 341 -4.82 -13.54 0.84
CA ASN A 341 -4.57 -13.66 -0.59
C ASN A 341 -5.46 -14.72 -1.28
N GLU A 342 -6.12 -15.59 -0.52
CA GLU A 342 -7.10 -16.54 -1.09
C GLU A 342 -8.27 -15.82 -1.76
N THR A 343 -8.68 -14.68 -1.21
CA THR A 343 -9.81 -13.87 -1.71
C THR A 343 -9.43 -12.43 -2.08
N ARG A 344 -8.12 -12.08 -2.07
CA ARG A 344 -7.65 -10.75 -2.48
C ARG A 344 -8.04 -10.47 -3.92
N ASN A 345 -8.53 -9.26 -4.18
CA ASN A 345 -8.81 -8.83 -5.53
C ASN A 345 -7.52 -8.65 -6.33
N LEU A 346 -7.46 -9.28 -7.51
CA LEU A 346 -6.30 -9.29 -8.40
C LEU A 346 -6.66 -8.62 -9.73
N ILE A 347 -5.69 -7.92 -10.30
CA ILE A 347 -5.87 -7.12 -11.51
C ILE A 347 -4.96 -7.67 -12.61
N VAL A 348 -5.51 -7.89 -13.77
CA VAL A 348 -4.76 -8.28 -14.98
C VAL A 348 -4.98 -7.25 -16.08
N ASN A 349 -3.91 -6.97 -16.82
CA ASN A 349 -3.92 -5.93 -17.84
C ASN A 349 -4.02 -6.54 -19.24
N THR A 350 -4.63 -5.80 -20.16
CA THR A 350 -4.57 -6.11 -21.58
C THR A 350 -3.15 -5.93 -22.12
N TYR A 351 -2.88 -6.37 -23.35
CA TYR A 351 -1.60 -6.07 -24.00
C TYR A 351 -1.36 -4.56 -24.06
N ALA A 352 -0.18 -4.11 -23.61
CA ALA A 352 0.17 -2.69 -23.46
C ALA A 352 -0.82 -1.89 -22.58
N SER A 353 -1.60 -2.55 -21.76
CA SER A 353 -2.76 -1.98 -21.04
C SER A 353 -3.73 -1.22 -21.96
N ALA A 354 -3.72 -1.50 -23.26
CA ALA A 354 -4.48 -0.75 -24.24
C ALA A 354 -5.98 -1.09 -24.23
N CYS A 355 -6.82 -0.12 -24.60
CA CYS A 355 -8.28 -0.20 -24.59
C CYS A 355 -8.90 -0.40 -26.00
N GLY A 356 -8.16 -0.98 -26.96
CA GLY A 356 -8.63 -1.32 -28.30
C GLY A 356 -9.38 -2.64 -28.34
N ASP A 357 -10.36 -2.77 -29.27
CA ASP A 357 -11.11 -4.03 -29.47
C ASP A 357 -10.18 -5.23 -29.69
N ASP A 358 -9.11 -5.04 -30.48
CA ASP A 358 -8.19 -6.11 -30.85
C ASP A 358 -7.45 -6.70 -29.62
N VAL A 359 -6.99 -5.85 -28.71
CA VAL A 359 -6.27 -6.31 -27.53
C VAL A 359 -7.21 -6.84 -26.46
N MET A 360 -8.36 -6.21 -26.26
CA MET A 360 -9.35 -6.66 -25.26
C MET A 360 -9.98 -8.00 -25.63
N SER A 361 -10.23 -8.27 -26.92
CA SER A 361 -10.78 -9.56 -27.37
C SER A 361 -9.81 -10.73 -27.23
N ASN A 362 -8.51 -10.48 -27.10
CA ASN A 362 -7.46 -11.49 -26.96
C ASN A 362 -7.00 -11.69 -25.50
N LEU A 363 -7.50 -10.90 -24.56
CA LEU A 363 -7.30 -11.18 -23.14
C LEU A 363 -8.19 -12.35 -22.72
N THR A 364 -7.55 -13.42 -22.25
CA THR A 364 -8.24 -14.53 -21.59
C THR A 364 -8.06 -14.35 -20.08
N LEU A 365 -9.17 -14.16 -19.36
CA LEU A 365 -9.08 -14.08 -17.91
C LEU A 365 -8.50 -15.37 -17.34
N PRO A 366 -7.59 -15.26 -16.36
CA PRO A 366 -7.07 -16.43 -15.66
C PRO A 366 -8.18 -17.25 -15.00
N ALA A 367 -8.00 -18.55 -14.92
CA ALA A 367 -8.79 -19.37 -14.01
C ALA A 367 -8.40 -19.00 -12.57
N ASP A 368 -9.37 -18.70 -11.75
CA ASP A 368 -9.20 -18.41 -10.33
C ASP A 368 -10.01 -19.39 -9.49
N GLN A 369 -9.45 -19.83 -8.36
CA GLN A 369 -10.13 -20.71 -7.42
C GLN A 369 -11.27 -19.96 -6.69
N THR A 370 -11.14 -18.63 -6.60
CA THR A 370 -12.11 -17.76 -5.94
C THR A 370 -12.80 -16.88 -6.97
N GLU A 371 -14.07 -17.16 -7.22
CA GLU A 371 -14.87 -16.41 -8.17
C GLU A 371 -15.12 -14.96 -7.70
N GLY A 372 -15.19 -14.02 -8.65
CA GLY A 372 -15.55 -12.63 -8.37
C GLY A 372 -14.41 -11.74 -7.85
N HIS A 373 -13.17 -12.23 -7.85
CA HIS A 373 -12.00 -11.51 -7.33
C HIS A 373 -10.97 -11.11 -8.39
N LEU A 374 -11.39 -11.03 -9.65
CA LEU A 374 -10.55 -10.53 -10.76
C LEU A 374 -11.13 -9.25 -11.33
N ALA A 375 -10.25 -8.29 -11.63
CA ALA A 375 -10.54 -7.07 -12.38
C ALA A 375 -9.62 -6.98 -13.60
N VAL A 376 -10.05 -6.21 -14.60
CA VAL A 376 -9.24 -5.89 -15.79
C VAL A 376 -8.84 -4.43 -15.74
N GLU A 377 -7.56 -4.16 -15.97
CA GLU A 377 -7.04 -2.82 -16.06
C GLU A 377 -6.67 -2.44 -17.50
N VAL A 378 -6.94 -1.20 -17.84
CA VAL A 378 -6.51 -0.55 -19.07
C VAL A 378 -5.99 0.86 -18.79
N HIS A 379 -5.18 1.38 -19.71
CA HIS A 379 -4.69 2.76 -19.68
C HIS A 379 -5.27 3.55 -20.87
N THR A 380 -5.42 4.86 -20.68
CA THR A 380 -5.83 5.74 -21.78
C THR A 380 -5.25 7.13 -21.62
N TYR A 381 -4.60 7.59 -22.67
CA TYR A 381 -4.16 8.99 -22.81
C TYR A 381 -4.87 9.65 -23.98
N ALA A 382 -5.99 9.09 -24.37
CA ALA A 382 -6.82 9.60 -25.45
C ALA A 382 -7.47 10.95 -25.09
N PRO A 383 -7.74 11.81 -26.08
CA PRO A 383 -7.39 11.64 -27.51
C PRO A 383 -5.93 11.98 -27.79
N TRP A 384 -5.19 11.08 -28.42
CA TRP A 384 -3.77 11.24 -28.72
C TRP A 384 -3.41 12.48 -29.52
N ASP A 385 -4.25 12.79 -30.52
CA ASP A 385 -3.99 13.89 -31.46
C ASP A 385 -4.46 15.25 -30.93
N TRP A 386 -5.20 15.26 -29.85
CA TRP A 386 -5.85 16.44 -29.34
C TRP A 386 -4.87 17.54 -28.91
N PHE A 387 -3.84 17.19 -28.12
CA PHE A 387 -2.78 18.14 -27.73
C PHE A 387 -1.93 18.63 -28.93
N ALA A 388 -1.78 17.78 -29.94
CA ALA A 388 -1.03 18.15 -31.14
C ALA A 388 -1.74 19.23 -31.98
N GLN A 389 -3.06 19.27 -31.94
CA GLN A 389 -3.84 20.03 -32.92
C GLN A 389 -4.63 21.20 -32.33
N LYS A 390 -5.14 21.17 -31.11
CA LYS A 390 -6.18 22.12 -30.69
C LYS A 390 -6.01 22.72 -29.30
N GLY A 391 -5.41 22.05 -28.33
CA GLY A 391 -5.26 22.52 -26.95
C GLY A 391 -6.58 22.87 -26.25
N LYS A 392 -7.71 22.33 -26.70
CA LYS A 392 -9.04 22.53 -26.11
C LYS A 392 -9.87 21.27 -26.18
N TRP A 393 -10.70 21.06 -25.16
CA TRP A 393 -11.68 19.98 -25.13
C TRP A 393 -12.90 20.34 -25.98
N ASP A 394 -13.41 19.39 -26.78
CA ASP A 394 -14.62 19.56 -27.59
C ASP A 394 -15.45 18.27 -27.63
N ALA A 395 -16.59 18.33 -28.33
CA ALA A 395 -17.54 17.21 -28.42
C ALA A 395 -16.93 15.95 -29.06
N SER A 396 -15.92 16.08 -29.93
CA SER A 396 -15.25 14.93 -30.54
C SER A 396 -14.38 14.19 -29.54
N CYS A 397 -13.73 14.93 -28.65
CA CYS A 397 -12.96 14.37 -27.52
C CYS A 397 -13.87 13.58 -26.57
N SER A 398 -14.99 14.19 -26.17
CA SER A 398 -16.00 13.52 -25.32
C SER A 398 -16.57 12.27 -25.97
N GLN A 399 -16.76 12.28 -27.32
CA GLN A 399 -17.24 11.10 -28.03
C GLN A 399 -16.22 9.95 -28.01
N GLU A 400 -14.94 10.25 -28.21
CA GLU A 400 -13.88 9.23 -28.15
C GLU A 400 -13.82 8.53 -26.77
N ILE A 401 -13.98 9.30 -25.68
CA ILE A 401 -14.08 8.73 -24.34
C ILE A 401 -15.32 7.84 -24.19
N LYS A 402 -16.49 8.27 -24.67
CA LYS A 402 -17.71 7.45 -24.65
C LYS A 402 -17.54 6.14 -25.42
N ASP A 403 -16.90 6.21 -26.60
CA ASP A 403 -16.65 5.03 -27.41
C ASP A 403 -15.71 4.05 -26.70
N MET A 404 -14.71 4.54 -25.99
CA MET A 404 -13.83 3.72 -25.15
C MET A 404 -14.64 2.99 -24.05
N PHE A 405 -15.47 3.68 -23.30
CA PHE A 405 -16.31 3.04 -22.27
C PHE A 405 -17.33 2.06 -22.85
N THR A 406 -17.84 2.34 -24.06
CA THR A 406 -18.70 1.40 -24.79
C THR A 406 -17.95 0.10 -25.10
N ARG A 407 -16.69 0.19 -25.53
CA ARG A 407 -15.84 -1.00 -25.74
C ARG A 407 -15.56 -1.75 -24.44
N LEU A 408 -15.19 -1.06 -23.35
CA LEU A 408 -14.99 -1.68 -22.04
C LEU A 408 -16.24 -2.43 -21.58
N ASN A 409 -17.41 -1.81 -21.72
CA ASN A 409 -18.68 -2.44 -21.37
C ASN A 409 -18.94 -3.69 -22.22
N LYS A 410 -18.73 -3.64 -23.52
CA LYS A 410 -18.90 -4.76 -24.45
C LYS A 410 -18.00 -5.96 -24.09
N HIS A 411 -16.74 -5.70 -23.79
CA HIS A 411 -15.77 -6.77 -23.58
C HIS A 411 -15.80 -7.33 -22.15
N PHE A 412 -16.05 -6.52 -21.13
CA PHE A 412 -15.88 -6.88 -19.73
C PHE A 412 -17.09 -6.54 -18.85
N ILE A 413 -17.48 -5.27 -18.72
CA ILE A 413 -18.39 -4.82 -17.67
C ILE A 413 -19.77 -5.48 -17.76
N SER A 414 -20.35 -5.58 -18.96
CA SER A 414 -21.63 -6.25 -19.19
C SER A 414 -21.61 -7.76 -18.90
N LYS A 415 -20.41 -8.33 -18.72
CA LYS A 415 -20.21 -9.73 -18.35
C LYS A 415 -19.91 -9.91 -16.86
N GLY A 416 -20.04 -8.85 -16.06
CA GLY A 416 -19.75 -8.87 -14.63
C GLY A 416 -18.27 -8.76 -14.28
N ILE A 417 -17.39 -8.42 -15.22
CA ILE A 417 -15.96 -8.23 -15.01
C ILE A 417 -15.70 -6.76 -14.76
N PRO A 418 -15.30 -6.34 -13.56
CA PRO A 418 -15.04 -4.94 -13.26
C PRO A 418 -13.77 -4.44 -13.97
N CYS A 419 -13.79 -3.16 -14.35
CA CYS A 419 -12.68 -2.53 -15.04
C CYS A 419 -12.09 -1.38 -14.23
N ILE A 420 -10.80 -1.16 -14.42
CA ILE A 420 -10.02 -0.06 -13.85
C ILE A 420 -9.35 0.68 -15.00
N ILE A 421 -9.35 2.01 -14.95
CA ILE A 421 -8.44 2.83 -15.74
C ILE A 421 -7.27 3.19 -14.84
N GLY A 422 -6.20 2.39 -14.88
CA GLY A 422 -5.03 2.51 -14.00
C GLY A 422 -4.18 3.73 -14.30
N GLU A 423 -4.21 4.19 -15.57
CA GLU A 423 -3.55 5.42 -15.94
C GLU A 423 -4.39 6.19 -16.96
N TYR A 424 -4.56 7.48 -16.70
CA TYR A 424 -5.09 8.42 -17.67
C TYR A 424 -4.57 9.83 -17.40
N GLY A 425 -4.69 10.71 -18.37
CA GLY A 425 -4.23 12.09 -18.30
C GLY A 425 -3.61 12.55 -19.61
N THR A 426 -2.64 13.45 -19.51
CA THR A 426 -1.90 13.98 -20.63
C THR A 426 -0.47 13.43 -20.62
N ASN A 427 0.10 13.07 -21.76
CA ASN A 427 1.34 12.28 -21.82
C ASN A 427 2.43 12.86 -22.73
N GLY A 428 3.67 12.48 -22.45
CA GLY A 428 4.86 12.76 -23.22
C GLY A 428 5.14 14.26 -23.37
N SER A 429 5.60 14.67 -24.54
CA SER A 429 5.89 16.09 -24.85
C SER A 429 4.66 17.02 -24.83
N LYS A 430 3.47 16.44 -24.65
CA LYS A 430 2.18 17.13 -24.57
C LYS A 430 1.60 17.11 -23.17
N ALA A 431 2.32 16.56 -22.20
CA ALA A 431 1.88 16.54 -20.81
C ALA A 431 1.66 17.98 -20.29
N VAL A 432 0.50 18.20 -19.68
CA VAL A 432 0.16 19.48 -19.05
C VAL A 432 0.91 19.58 -17.72
N SER A 433 1.45 20.76 -17.45
CA SER A 433 2.23 21.07 -16.25
C SER A 433 1.91 22.49 -15.76
N LYS A 434 2.50 22.92 -14.66
CA LYS A 434 2.43 24.32 -14.17
C LYS A 434 2.85 25.35 -15.22
N LYS A 435 3.63 24.96 -16.24
CA LYS A 435 4.11 25.84 -17.32
C LYS A 435 3.17 25.92 -18.52
N SER A 436 2.14 25.09 -18.54
CA SER A 436 1.15 25.07 -19.60
C SER A 436 0.25 26.32 -19.55
N THR A 437 -0.37 26.64 -20.70
CA THR A 437 -1.32 27.75 -20.76
C THR A 437 -2.60 27.40 -19.98
N ALA A 438 -3.33 28.41 -19.53
CA ALA A 438 -4.60 28.23 -18.84
C ALA A 438 -5.62 27.41 -19.70
N SER A 439 -5.59 27.56 -21.02
CA SER A 439 -6.43 26.79 -21.93
C SER A 439 -6.05 25.29 -21.96
N GLU A 440 -4.76 24.97 -21.93
CA GLU A 440 -4.29 23.57 -21.87
C GLU A 440 -4.62 22.93 -20.55
N ILE A 441 -4.43 23.65 -19.42
CA ILE A 441 -4.79 23.18 -18.09
C ILE A 441 -6.31 22.94 -18.00
N GLN A 442 -7.13 23.88 -18.51
CA GLN A 442 -8.58 23.71 -18.54
C GLN A 442 -8.99 22.49 -19.35
N ALA A 443 -8.35 22.27 -20.46
CA ALA A 443 -8.63 21.15 -21.31
C ALA A 443 -8.26 19.79 -20.68
N ALA A 444 -7.18 19.73 -19.91
CA ALA A 444 -6.86 18.56 -19.10
C ALA A 444 -7.90 18.34 -17.98
N ALA A 445 -8.41 19.42 -17.41
CA ALA A 445 -9.50 19.37 -16.42
C ALA A 445 -10.80 18.82 -17.04
N ASP A 446 -11.14 19.26 -18.26
CA ASP A 446 -12.32 18.80 -18.98
C ASP A 446 -12.20 17.32 -19.37
N GLN A 447 -11.00 16.87 -19.81
CA GLN A 447 -10.69 15.45 -20.05
C GLN A 447 -10.92 14.62 -18.77
N ALA A 448 -10.33 15.02 -17.68
CA ALA A 448 -10.44 14.30 -16.41
C ALA A 448 -11.90 14.21 -15.94
N ALA A 449 -12.64 15.30 -16.04
CA ALA A 449 -14.05 15.34 -15.68
C ALA A 449 -14.90 14.40 -16.55
N ASP A 450 -14.69 14.38 -17.88
CA ASP A 450 -15.42 13.50 -18.79
C ASP A 450 -15.13 12.02 -18.52
N ILE A 451 -13.86 11.67 -18.29
CA ILE A 451 -13.48 10.29 -17.95
C ILE A 451 -14.16 9.87 -16.64
N ILE A 452 -14.12 10.70 -15.60
CA ILE A 452 -14.72 10.38 -14.30
C ILE A 452 -16.25 10.22 -14.39
N ARG A 453 -16.95 11.10 -15.12
CA ARG A 453 -18.40 10.95 -15.33
C ARG A 453 -18.78 9.65 -16.04
N GLN A 454 -18.03 9.29 -17.10
CA GLN A 454 -18.25 8.01 -17.78
C GLN A 454 -17.90 6.83 -16.84
N ALA A 455 -16.75 6.88 -16.16
CA ALA A 455 -16.32 5.86 -15.23
C ALA A 455 -17.37 5.60 -14.13
N LYS A 456 -17.94 6.66 -13.57
CA LYS A 456 -19.00 6.58 -12.56
C LYS A 456 -20.26 5.89 -13.11
N THR A 457 -20.64 6.18 -14.36
CA THR A 457 -21.79 5.56 -15.03
C THR A 457 -21.62 4.04 -15.17
N TYR A 458 -20.39 3.57 -15.40
CA TYR A 458 -20.08 2.17 -15.64
C TYR A 458 -19.51 1.43 -14.41
N GLY A 459 -19.34 2.12 -13.26
CA GLY A 459 -18.75 1.54 -12.06
C GLY A 459 -17.27 1.21 -12.22
N VAL A 460 -16.51 2.07 -12.90
CA VAL A 460 -15.07 1.93 -13.18
C VAL A 460 -14.28 2.86 -12.24
N ALA A 461 -13.20 2.37 -11.64
CA ALA A 461 -12.26 3.19 -10.90
C ALA A 461 -11.24 3.85 -11.85
N THR A 462 -10.74 5.02 -11.47
CA THR A 462 -9.82 5.79 -12.32
C THR A 462 -8.65 6.35 -11.55
N PHE A 463 -7.44 6.27 -12.14
CA PHE A 463 -6.20 6.75 -11.52
C PHE A 463 -5.48 7.73 -12.45
N TYR A 464 -5.47 9.01 -12.06
CA TYR A 464 -4.77 10.03 -12.83
C TYR A 464 -3.25 9.80 -12.78
N TRP A 465 -2.57 9.92 -13.93
CA TRP A 465 -1.12 9.77 -13.96
C TRP A 465 -0.44 11.03 -13.42
N MET A 466 0.03 10.96 -12.21
CA MET A 466 0.84 11.83 -11.34
C MET A 466 0.75 13.37 -11.48
N ALA A 467 0.56 13.95 -12.67
CA ALA A 467 0.74 15.37 -12.95
C ALA A 467 -0.07 16.35 -12.09
N ILE A 468 -1.15 15.90 -11.43
CA ILE A 468 -1.91 16.73 -10.50
C ILE A 468 -1.22 16.93 -9.16
N PHE A 469 -0.26 16.04 -8.82
CA PHE A 469 0.44 16.01 -7.54
C PHE A 469 1.85 15.42 -7.75
N GLU A 470 2.82 16.26 -8.07
CA GLU A 470 4.16 15.82 -8.45
C GLU A 470 5.28 16.74 -7.95
N GLY A 471 6.53 16.23 -7.98
CA GLY A 471 7.75 16.97 -7.68
C GLY A 471 7.75 17.56 -6.27
N GLU A 472 8.29 18.75 -6.15
CA GLU A 472 8.43 19.47 -4.87
C GLU A 472 7.08 19.83 -4.22
N ASP A 473 5.98 19.84 -4.98
CA ASP A 473 4.63 20.09 -4.43
C ASP A 473 4.19 18.98 -3.47
N ARG A 474 4.81 17.80 -3.56
CA ARG A 474 4.59 16.69 -2.61
C ARG A 474 5.23 16.95 -1.24
N ASN A 475 6.32 17.74 -1.15
CA ASN A 475 7.02 18.03 0.12
C ASN A 475 6.17 18.87 1.09
N VAL A 476 5.49 19.87 0.55
CA VAL A 476 4.46 20.63 1.27
C VAL A 476 3.17 20.35 0.52
N PRO A 477 2.39 19.31 0.92
CA PRO A 477 1.34 18.78 0.09
C PRO A 477 0.36 19.84 -0.43
N GLU A 478 0.48 20.13 -1.72
CA GLU A 478 -0.40 21.02 -2.48
C GLU A 478 -0.58 20.50 -3.91
N TRP A 479 -1.68 20.87 -4.55
CA TRP A 479 -1.92 20.43 -5.92
C TRP A 479 -0.95 21.09 -6.91
N THR A 480 -0.27 20.31 -7.73
CA THR A 480 0.50 20.80 -8.87
C THR A 480 -0.42 21.44 -9.92
N LEU A 481 -1.59 20.82 -10.16
CA LEU A 481 -2.61 21.30 -11.08
C LEU A 481 -3.98 21.37 -10.36
N PRO A 482 -4.22 22.40 -9.53
CA PRO A 482 -5.45 22.50 -8.72
C PRO A 482 -6.72 22.52 -9.57
N THR A 483 -6.73 23.16 -10.74
CA THR A 483 -7.88 23.19 -11.64
C THR A 483 -8.30 21.77 -12.09
N VAL A 484 -7.32 20.90 -12.34
CA VAL A 484 -7.59 19.51 -12.73
C VAL A 484 -8.13 18.71 -11.54
N ALA A 485 -7.48 18.82 -10.36
CA ALA A 485 -7.92 18.13 -9.16
C ALA A 485 -9.34 18.54 -8.73
N GLU A 486 -9.66 19.82 -8.79
CA GLU A 486 -11.02 20.35 -8.51
C GLU A 486 -12.05 19.81 -9.51
N ALA A 487 -11.70 19.75 -10.79
CA ALA A 487 -12.58 19.19 -11.81
C ALA A 487 -12.86 17.70 -11.60
N MET A 488 -11.84 16.94 -11.18
CA MET A 488 -11.98 15.52 -10.82
C MET A 488 -12.94 15.35 -9.65
N GLN A 489 -12.71 16.08 -8.55
CA GLN A 489 -13.55 16.04 -7.35
C GLN A 489 -14.99 16.43 -7.66
N LYS A 490 -15.19 17.50 -8.42
CA LYS A 490 -16.52 17.96 -8.83
C LYS A 490 -17.24 16.90 -9.66
N ALA A 491 -16.59 16.36 -10.69
CA ALA A 491 -17.19 15.35 -11.56
C ALA A 491 -17.56 14.06 -10.80
N TYR A 492 -16.78 13.71 -9.80
CA TYR A 492 -17.06 12.54 -8.95
C TYR A 492 -18.26 12.77 -8.01
N ASN A 493 -18.44 13.99 -7.52
CA ASN A 493 -19.54 14.35 -6.59
C ASN A 493 -20.86 14.72 -7.30
N GLU A 494 -20.85 14.93 -8.62
CA GLU A 494 -22.06 15.09 -9.45
C GLU A 494 -22.81 13.75 -9.58
#